data_af520ac65fd2420328cc414bfb5574a5
#
_entry.id   af520ac65fd2420328cc414bfb5574a5
#
_cell.length_a   1.000
_cell.length_b   1.000
_cell.length_c   1.000
_cell.angle_alpha   90.00
_cell.angle_beta   90.00
_cell.angle_gamma   90.00
#
_symmetry.space_group_name_H-M   'P 1'
#
loop_
_entity.id
_entity.type
_entity.pdbx_description
1 polymer ?
#
loop_
_entity_poly.entity_id
_entity_poly.type
_entity_poly.pdbx_seq_one_letter_code
_entity_poly.pdbx_strand_id
1 'polypeptide(L)'
;MTKIARQVRRRPSRHSSLLPIIPLAAAVLLLAGMGAILMPVLQMDREIRRDVEEYAQLREAASLPAEAPFRPPDADAEGNPLACRVQPSAAPPDRFTGADLAACQAQNGDFIAWLSIPGTPIDYPVVRTGDPDYYLNHTFSGRKSYLGTLFSLDGTDYETPGRNIGIYGHHIRSSGEAMFSPLLSYKDPEFCAAHAVIYLDSLYHSAAYRVFAAVNLRSGEWDPATARFAGDEDFLAFVRQARAQALYDTGIEPGAEDEILTLITCDRSYSDPDGRLVVMAVREY
;
A
#
# COMPACT_ATOMS: atom_id res chain seq x y z
N MET A 1 32.51 73.60 -68.98
CA MET A 1 32.60 73.23 -67.54
C MET A 1 31.71 72.03 -67.24
N THR A 2 32.27 70.86 -67.33
CA THR A 2 31.55 69.60 -67.24
C THR A 2 31.71 69.00 -65.80
N LYS A 3 30.58 68.87 -65.03
CA LYS A 3 30.57 68.25 -63.69
C LYS A 3 30.43 66.75 -63.86
N ILE A 4 31.44 66.05 -63.46
CA ILE A 4 31.45 64.59 -63.36
C ILE A 4 30.75 64.20 -62.03
N ALA A 5 29.62 63.52 -62.12
CA ALA A 5 28.90 62.94 -60.97
C ALA A 5 29.54 61.61 -60.58
N ARG A 6 30.05 61.49 -59.33
CA ARG A 6 30.67 60.33 -58.78
C ARG A 6 29.58 59.40 -58.22
N GLN A 7 29.30 58.26 -58.89
CA GLN A 7 28.37 57.23 -58.42
C GLN A 7 28.99 56.43 -57.25
N VAL A 8 28.44 56.52 -56.06
CA VAL A 8 28.81 55.74 -54.91
C VAL A 8 28.07 54.40 -55.00
N ARG A 9 28.80 53.35 -55.36
CA ARG A 9 28.29 51.95 -55.25
C ARG A 9 28.07 51.61 -53.80
N ARG A 10 26.80 51.50 -53.34
CA ARG A 10 26.44 50.86 -52.05
C ARG A 10 26.67 49.34 -52.17
N ARG A 11 27.55 48.80 -51.33
CA ARG A 11 27.69 47.35 -51.10
C ARG A 11 26.44 46.81 -50.45
N PRO A 12 25.86 45.67 -50.91
CA PRO A 12 24.75 45.02 -50.19
C PRO A 12 25.27 44.47 -48.84
N SER A 13 24.61 44.86 -47.77
CA SER A 13 24.82 44.26 -46.44
C SER A 13 24.39 42.81 -46.49
N ARG A 14 25.33 41.89 -46.27
CA ARG A 14 25.02 40.49 -46.00
C ARG A 14 24.35 40.44 -44.61
N HIS A 15 23.02 40.48 -44.61
CA HIS A 15 22.27 40.06 -43.43
C HIS A 15 22.49 38.54 -43.26
N SER A 16 23.29 38.17 -42.28
CA SER A 16 23.50 36.78 -41.90
C SER A 16 22.17 36.15 -41.45
N SER A 17 21.71 35.15 -42.15
CA SER A 17 20.49 34.36 -41.92
C SER A 17 20.58 33.44 -40.70
N LEU A 18 21.19 33.91 -39.58
CA LEU A 18 21.32 33.15 -38.35
C LEU A 18 20.13 33.30 -37.38
N LEU A 19 19.20 34.25 -37.69
CA LEU A 19 18.06 34.50 -36.79
C LEU A 19 17.02 33.36 -36.63
N PRO A 20 16.77 32.46 -37.59
CA PRO A 20 15.83 31.36 -37.36
C PRO A 20 16.42 30.12 -36.71
N ILE A 21 17.75 30.00 -36.62
CA ILE A 21 18.42 28.79 -36.07
C ILE A 21 18.39 28.77 -34.53
N ILE A 22 18.52 29.91 -33.89
CA ILE A 22 18.53 30.02 -32.43
C ILE A 22 17.20 29.60 -31.80
N PRO A 23 16.01 30.05 -32.26
CA PRO A 23 14.74 29.61 -31.69
C PRO A 23 14.45 28.12 -31.97
N LEU A 24 14.88 27.58 -33.10
CA LEU A 24 14.74 26.15 -33.39
C LEU A 24 15.62 25.29 -32.45
N ALA A 25 16.86 25.66 -32.23
CA ALA A 25 17.75 24.98 -31.31
C ALA A 25 17.22 25.03 -29.87
N ALA A 26 16.70 26.16 -29.41
CA ALA A 26 16.06 26.30 -28.12
C ALA A 26 14.81 25.44 -27.99
N ALA A 27 13.97 25.35 -29.02
CA ALA A 27 12.79 24.49 -29.05
C ALA A 27 13.16 23.00 -28.98
N VAL A 28 14.19 22.57 -29.70
CA VAL A 28 14.70 21.18 -29.64
C VAL A 28 15.24 20.84 -28.26
N LEU A 29 15.99 21.75 -27.63
CA LEU A 29 16.50 21.56 -26.26
C LEU A 29 15.36 21.47 -25.23
N LEU A 30 14.32 22.29 -25.36
CA LEU A 30 13.14 22.25 -24.50
C LEU A 30 12.37 20.92 -24.67
N LEU A 31 12.19 20.46 -25.91
CA LEU A 31 11.55 19.17 -26.19
C LEU A 31 12.39 17.99 -25.67
N ALA A 32 13.69 18.03 -25.84
CA ALA A 32 14.60 17.02 -25.30
C ALA A 32 14.58 17.02 -23.75
N GLY A 33 14.58 18.21 -23.13
CA GLY A 33 14.46 18.36 -21.68
C GLY A 33 13.12 17.85 -21.16
N MET A 34 12.01 18.17 -21.82
CA MET A 34 10.69 17.61 -21.47
C MET A 34 10.65 16.09 -21.66
N GLY A 35 11.25 15.57 -22.75
CA GLY A 35 11.35 14.12 -22.96
C GLY A 35 12.14 13.42 -21.87
N ALA A 36 13.25 14.01 -21.43
CA ALA A 36 14.08 13.46 -20.37
C ALA A 36 13.35 13.40 -18.99
N ILE A 37 12.42 14.31 -18.72
CA ILE A 37 11.59 14.30 -17.51
C ILE A 37 10.38 13.39 -17.67
N LEU A 38 9.71 13.42 -18.81
CA LEU A 38 8.46 12.71 -19.05
C LEU A 38 8.66 11.19 -19.23
N MET A 39 9.76 10.78 -19.90
CA MET A 39 10.02 9.36 -20.17
C MET A 39 10.14 8.50 -18.91
N PRO A 40 10.88 8.89 -17.85
CA PRO A 40 10.93 8.12 -16.60
C PRO A 40 9.56 8.01 -15.92
N VAL A 41 8.75 9.07 -15.96
CA VAL A 41 7.39 9.08 -15.38
C VAL A 41 6.48 8.11 -16.12
N LEU A 42 6.52 8.12 -17.45
CA LEU A 42 5.72 7.21 -18.28
C LEU A 42 6.19 5.75 -18.15
N GLN A 43 7.50 5.53 -17.96
CA GLN A 43 8.04 4.20 -17.70
C GLN A 43 7.56 3.68 -16.35
N MET A 44 7.64 4.49 -15.30
CA MET A 44 7.15 4.14 -13.97
C MET A 44 5.64 3.82 -13.97
N ASP A 45 4.81 4.63 -14.66
CA ASP A 45 3.37 4.37 -14.77
C ASP A 45 3.08 3.02 -15.48
N ARG A 46 3.85 2.72 -16.55
CA ARG A 46 3.72 1.42 -17.25
C ARG A 46 4.14 0.24 -16.37
N GLU A 47 5.20 0.38 -15.59
CA GLU A 47 5.66 -0.65 -14.66
C GLU A 47 4.60 -0.89 -13.58
N ILE A 48 4.07 0.16 -12.97
CA ILE A 48 2.99 0.07 -11.98
C ILE A 48 1.76 -0.66 -12.57
N ARG A 49 1.29 -0.28 -13.74
CA ARG A 49 0.15 -0.94 -14.40
C ARG A 49 0.40 -2.42 -14.67
N ARG A 50 1.59 -2.76 -15.16
CA ARG A 50 1.99 -4.14 -15.41
C ARG A 50 2.01 -4.96 -14.12
N ASP A 51 2.50 -4.38 -13.03
CA ASP A 51 2.59 -5.04 -11.74
C ASP A 51 1.19 -5.23 -11.12
N VAL A 52 0.30 -4.23 -11.22
CA VAL A 52 -1.11 -4.36 -10.82
C VAL A 52 -1.81 -5.47 -11.61
N GLU A 53 -1.53 -5.57 -12.93
CA GLU A 53 -2.08 -6.64 -13.77
C GLU A 53 -1.56 -8.03 -13.36
N GLU A 54 -0.30 -8.15 -12.96
CA GLU A 54 0.27 -9.39 -12.41
C GLU A 54 -0.51 -9.85 -11.16
N TYR A 55 -0.80 -8.95 -10.23
CA TYR A 55 -1.58 -9.26 -9.04
C TYR A 55 -3.04 -9.62 -9.36
N ALA A 56 -3.64 -8.97 -10.34
CA ALA A 56 -4.99 -9.33 -10.81
C ALA A 56 -5.02 -10.74 -11.42
N GLN A 57 -4.01 -11.12 -12.21
CA GLN A 57 -3.86 -12.46 -12.76
C GLN A 57 -3.61 -13.53 -11.67
N LEU A 58 -2.81 -13.21 -10.66
CA LEU A 58 -2.61 -14.09 -9.50
C LEU A 58 -3.91 -14.37 -8.77
N ARG A 59 -4.73 -13.33 -8.57
CA ARG A 59 -6.06 -13.45 -7.97
C ARG A 59 -6.98 -14.34 -8.80
N GLU A 60 -7.04 -14.14 -10.11
CA GLU A 60 -7.85 -14.97 -11.02
C GLU A 60 -7.35 -16.42 -11.02
N ALA A 61 -6.05 -16.65 -11.03
CA ALA A 61 -5.46 -17.99 -10.99
C ALA A 61 -5.71 -18.71 -9.66
N ALA A 62 -5.81 -17.99 -8.56
CA ALA A 62 -6.18 -18.53 -7.25
C ALA A 62 -7.67 -18.84 -7.12
N SER A 63 -8.47 -18.67 -8.19
CA SER A 63 -9.93 -18.95 -8.23
C SER A 63 -10.71 -18.24 -7.12
N LEU A 64 -10.27 -17.05 -6.73
CA LEU A 64 -10.87 -16.31 -5.63
C LEU A 64 -12.27 -15.84 -5.99
N PRO A 65 -13.28 -16.06 -5.13
CA PRO A 65 -14.61 -15.53 -5.38
C PRO A 65 -14.55 -14.01 -5.48
N ALA A 66 -15.25 -13.46 -6.47
CA ALA A 66 -15.45 -12.02 -6.53
C ALA A 66 -16.06 -11.56 -5.19
N GLU A 67 -15.49 -10.52 -4.59
CA GLU A 67 -16.01 -9.98 -3.34
C GLU A 67 -17.51 -9.74 -3.45
N ALA A 68 -18.28 -10.28 -2.48
CA ALA A 68 -19.64 -9.81 -2.29
C ALA A 68 -19.57 -8.31 -1.98
N PRO A 69 -20.43 -7.48 -2.60
CA PRO A 69 -20.41 -6.04 -2.33
C PRO A 69 -20.59 -5.82 -0.83
N PHE A 70 -19.60 -5.21 -0.20
CA PHE A 70 -19.66 -4.81 1.20
C PHE A 70 -20.83 -3.83 1.34
N ARG A 71 -21.78 -4.16 2.21
CA ARG A 71 -22.83 -3.25 2.62
C ARG A 71 -22.42 -2.68 3.97
N PRO A 72 -22.14 -1.35 4.05
CA PRO A 72 -21.87 -0.72 5.33
C PRO A 72 -23.00 -1.06 6.31
N PRO A 73 -22.70 -1.31 7.60
CA PRO A 73 -23.75 -1.44 8.59
C PRO A 73 -24.59 -0.15 8.63
N ASP A 74 -25.89 -0.30 8.69
CA ASP A 74 -26.79 0.83 8.93
C ASP A 74 -26.35 1.50 10.25
N ALA A 75 -26.39 2.84 10.32
CA ALA A 75 -26.10 3.59 11.54
C ALA A 75 -26.92 3.01 12.70
N ASP A 76 -26.38 3.04 13.93
CA ASP A 76 -27.12 2.61 15.09
C ASP A 76 -28.43 3.40 15.23
N ALA A 77 -29.40 2.88 16.04
CA ALA A 77 -30.73 3.48 16.22
C ALA A 77 -30.66 4.92 16.79
N GLU A 78 -29.47 5.39 17.19
CA GLU A 78 -29.19 6.70 17.75
C GLU A 78 -28.48 7.65 16.77
N GLY A 79 -28.21 7.17 15.54
CA GLY A 79 -27.57 7.98 14.49
C GLY A 79 -26.10 8.30 14.76
N ASN A 80 -25.41 7.51 15.60
CA ASN A 80 -24.02 7.72 15.96
C ASN A 80 -23.13 6.97 14.97
N PRO A 81 -22.39 7.66 14.07
CA PRO A 81 -21.58 7.01 13.03
C PRO A 81 -20.33 6.28 13.55
N LEU A 82 -20.03 6.38 14.84
CA LEU A 82 -18.78 5.94 15.45
C LEU A 82 -18.83 4.57 16.12
N ALA A 83 -19.95 3.88 16.10
CA ALA A 83 -19.98 2.51 16.58
C ALA A 83 -19.42 1.57 15.49
N CYS A 84 -18.12 1.29 15.52
CA CYS A 84 -17.53 0.10 14.93
C CYS A 84 -18.08 -1.21 15.56
N ARG A 85 -19.25 -1.14 16.18
CA ARG A 85 -20.02 -2.25 16.74
C ARG A 85 -20.82 -2.96 15.64
N VAL A 86 -20.14 -3.44 14.64
CA VAL A 86 -20.76 -4.47 13.79
C VAL A 86 -20.89 -5.71 14.66
N GLN A 87 -22.11 -6.23 14.80
CA GLN A 87 -22.34 -7.54 15.40
C GLN A 87 -21.39 -8.55 14.76
N PRO A 88 -20.84 -9.53 15.51
CA PRO A 88 -20.01 -10.56 14.91
C PRO A 88 -20.76 -11.13 13.73
N SER A 89 -20.22 -10.90 12.55
CA SER A 89 -20.74 -11.50 11.32
C SER A 89 -20.61 -13.02 11.45
N ALA A 90 -21.51 -13.77 10.83
CA ALA A 90 -21.31 -15.20 10.66
C ALA A 90 -19.88 -15.45 10.16
N ALA A 91 -19.29 -16.61 10.56
CA ALA A 91 -17.95 -17.01 10.16
C ALA A 91 -17.71 -16.65 8.69
N PRO A 92 -16.51 -16.11 8.36
CA PRO A 92 -16.20 -15.75 6.99
C PRO A 92 -16.51 -16.93 6.08
N PRO A 93 -17.17 -16.74 4.94
CA PRO A 93 -17.32 -17.84 3.99
C PRO A 93 -15.92 -18.36 3.67
N ASP A 94 -15.79 -19.69 3.53
CA ASP A 94 -14.55 -20.29 3.05
C ASP A 94 -14.16 -19.60 1.73
N ARG A 95 -13.28 -18.62 1.81
CA ARG A 95 -12.91 -17.76 0.67
C ARG A 95 -11.95 -18.48 -0.27
N PHE A 96 -11.18 -19.42 0.28
CA PHE A 96 -10.18 -20.19 -0.43
C PHE A 96 -10.31 -21.67 -0.11
N THR A 97 -10.05 -22.49 -1.11
CA THR A 97 -9.72 -23.90 -0.86
C THR A 97 -8.21 -23.99 -0.59
N GLY A 98 -7.78 -24.97 0.20
CA GLY A 98 -6.35 -25.22 0.39
C GLY A 98 -5.59 -25.46 -0.92
N ALA A 99 -6.28 -25.86 -2.01
CA ALA A 99 -5.70 -26.03 -3.33
C ALA A 99 -5.33 -24.69 -3.97
N ASP A 100 -6.12 -23.63 -3.77
CA ASP A 100 -5.90 -22.32 -4.36
C ASP A 100 -4.65 -21.67 -3.75
N LEU A 101 -4.51 -21.71 -2.43
CA LEU A 101 -3.35 -21.18 -1.72
C LEU A 101 -2.08 -22.02 -1.98
N ALA A 102 -2.21 -23.34 -2.12
CA ALA A 102 -1.11 -24.22 -2.51
C ALA A 102 -0.59 -23.90 -3.93
N ALA A 103 -1.46 -23.47 -4.85
CA ALA A 103 -1.06 -23.03 -6.17
C ALA A 103 -0.23 -21.72 -6.11
N CYS A 104 -0.56 -20.78 -5.21
CA CYS A 104 0.26 -19.60 -4.95
C CYS A 104 1.63 -19.98 -4.37
N GLN A 105 1.67 -20.90 -3.40
CA GLN A 105 2.92 -21.37 -2.81
C GLN A 105 3.80 -22.10 -3.83
N ALA A 106 3.21 -22.83 -4.78
CA ALA A 106 3.95 -23.49 -5.87
C ALA A 106 4.60 -22.48 -6.83
N GLN A 107 4.04 -21.26 -6.97
CA GLN A 107 4.61 -20.19 -7.79
C GLN A 107 5.71 -19.43 -7.05
N ASN A 108 5.55 -19.23 -5.75
CA ASN A 108 6.54 -18.60 -4.89
C ASN A 108 6.59 -19.31 -3.54
N GLY A 109 7.70 -19.98 -3.24
CA GLY A 109 7.90 -20.72 -1.99
C GLY A 109 7.86 -19.85 -0.72
N ASP A 110 8.03 -18.53 -0.85
CA ASP A 110 7.93 -17.58 0.25
C ASP A 110 6.49 -17.18 0.57
N PHE A 111 5.50 -17.63 -0.23
CA PHE A 111 4.08 -17.36 0.02
C PHE A 111 3.62 -17.98 1.33
N ILE A 112 2.89 -17.20 2.14
CA ILE A 112 2.39 -17.63 3.45
C ILE A 112 0.91 -17.39 3.65
N ALA A 113 0.34 -16.34 3.04
CA ALA A 113 -1.05 -15.98 3.20
C ALA A 113 -1.55 -15.09 2.07
N TRP A 114 -2.86 -14.90 2.03
CA TRP A 114 -3.53 -13.89 1.22
C TRP A 114 -4.27 -12.91 2.13
N LEU A 115 -4.04 -11.61 1.93
CA LEU A 115 -4.65 -10.53 2.70
C LEU A 115 -5.65 -9.78 1.84
N SER A 116 -6.86 -9.55 2.37
CA SER A 116 -7.83 -8.69 1.70
C SER A 116 -8.65 -7.85 2.67
N ILE A 117 -9.06 -6.68 2.20
CA ILE A 117 -9.94 -5.76 2.91
C ILE A 117 -11.13 -5.45 2.01
N PRO A 118 -12.34 -5.98 2.30
CA PRO A 118 -13.53 -5.80 1.47
C PRO A 118 -13.85 -4.34 1.16
N GLY A 119 -14.22 -4.07 -0.09
CA GLY A 119 -14.56 -2.72 -0.55
C GLY A 119 -13.34 -1.80 -0.76
N THR A 120 -12.12 -2.34 -0.67
CA THR A 120 -10.87 -1.63 -0.97
C THR A 120 -10.07 -2.37 -2.03
N PRO A 121 -9.10 -1.72 -2.69
CA PRO A 121 -8.17 -2.41 -3.60
C PRO A 121 -7.16 -3.33 -2.90
N ILE A 122 -7.14 -3.41 -1.56
CA ILE A 122 -6.20 -4.27 -0.82
C ILE A 122 -6.66 -5.72 -0.93
N ASP A 123 -6.01 -6.48 -1.81
CA ASP A 123 -6.30 -7.89 -2.10
C ASP A 123 -5.06 -8.53 -2.73
N TYR A 124 -4.11 -8.96 -1.89
CA TYR A 124 -2.75 -9.30 -2.28
C TYR A 124 -2.20 -10.54 -1.56
N PRO A 125 -1.29 -11.29 -2.23
CA PRO A 125 -0.50 -12.30 -1.57
C PRO A 125 0.46 -11.67 -0.56
N VAL A 126 0.70 -12.38 0.53
CA VAL A 126 1.69 -12.06 1.55
C VAL A 126 2.80 -13.07 1.50
N VAL A 127 4.04 -12.61 1.52
CA VAL A 127 5.25 -13.44 1.53
C VAL A 127 6.01 -13.29 2.84
N ARG A 128 6.84 -14.27 3.18
CA ARG A 128 7.76 -14.20 4.31
C ARG A 128 9.19 -14.04 3.80
N THR A 129 9.98 -13.20 4.45
CA THR A 129 11.37 -12.97 4.08
C THR A 129 12.27 -12.68 5.27
N GLY A 130 13.50 -13.18 5.22
CA GLY A 130 14.57 -12.77 6.12
C GLY A 130 15.27 -11.48 5.69
N ASP A 131 15.06 -11.06 4.44
CA ASP A 131 15.58 -9.79 3.89
C ASP A 131 14.42 -8.81 3.71
N PRO A 132 14.25 -7.84 4.63
CA PRO A 132 13.15 -6.87 4.55
C PRO A 132 13.21 -5.99 3.30
N ASP A 133 14.39 -5.82 2.69
CA ASP A 133 14.55 -4.95 1.53
C ASP A 133 14.21 -5.68 0.21
N TYR A 134 14.21 -7.01 0.19
CA TYR A 134 13.95 -7.75 -1.04
C TYR A 134 12.55 -7.48 -1.59
N TYR A 135 11.50 -7.77 -0.83
CA TYR A 135 10.12 -7.61 -1.28
C TYR A 135 9.61 -6.17 -1.26
N LEU A 136 10.36 -5.24 -0.69
CA LEU A 136 10.14 -3.82 -0.94
C LEU A 136 10.38 -3.45 -2.42
N ASN A 137 11.20 -4.21 -3.14
CA ASN A 137 11.64 -3.88 -4.50
C ASN A 137 11.38 -5.00 -5.52
N HIS A 138 10.62 -6.04 -5.14
CA HIS A 138 10.31 -7.17 -6.03
C HIS A 138 8.82 -7.56 -5.93
N THR A 139 8.25 -7.90 -7.10
CA THR A 139 6.89 -8.48 -7.18
C THR A 139 6.88 -9.89 -6.61
N PHE A 140 5.68 -10.46 -6.47
CA PHE A 140 5.46 -11.85 -6.08
C PHE A 140 6.24 -12.85 -6.94
N SER A 141 6.39 -12.60 -8.23
CA SER A 141 7.19 -13.43 -9.16
C SER A 141 8.72 -13.18 -9.09
N GLY A 142 9.19 -12.34 -8.17
CA GLY A 142 10.62 -12.01 -8.02
C GLY A 142 11.16 -11.00 -9.04
N ARG A 143 10.30 -10.30 -9.77
CA ARG A 143 10.69 -9.26 -10.72
C ARG A 143 10.86 -7.91 -9.99
N LYS A 144 11.87 -7.12 -10.36
CA LYS A 144 12.02 -5.76 -9.80
C LYS A 144 10.79 -4.91 -10.05
N SER A 145 10.34 -4.20 -9.03
CA SER A 145 9.12 -3.42 -9.01
C SER A 145 9.17 -2.29 -7.99
N TYR A 146 8.50 -1.18 -8.31
CA TYR A 146 8.24 -0.10 -7.34
C TYR A 146 7.08 -0.43 -6.40
N LEU A 147 6.20 -1.35 -6.77
CA LEU A 147 5.08 -1.76 -5.92
C LEU A 147 5.55 -2.66 -4.78
N GLY A 148 6.56 -3.48 -5.04
CA GLY A 148 6.94 -4.54 -4.12
C GLY A 148 5.85 -5.59 -3.96
N THR A 149 5.90 -6.32 -2.85
CA THR A 149 4.90 -7.30 -2.42
C THR A 149 4.61 -7.06 -0.94
N LEU A 150 3.43 -7.41 -0.45
CA LEU A 150 3.17 -7.42 0.98
C LEU A 150 4.00 -8.51 1.64
N PHE A 151 4.66 -8.20 2.74
CA PHE A 151 5.55 -9.16 3.38
C PHE A 151 5.49 -9.11 4.91
N SER A 152 5.79 -10.24 5.51
CA SER A 152 6.05 -10.40 6.93
C SER A 152 7.51 -10.79 7.13
N LEU A 153 8.10 -10.38 8.26
CA LEU A 153 9.49 -10.71 8.58
C LEU A 153 9.60 -12.14 9.11
N ASP A 154 10.80 -12.73 9.00
CA ASP A 154 11.12 -14.00 9.62
C ASP A 154 10.86 -13.98 11.13
N GLY A 155 10.35 -15.10 11.65
CA GLY A 155 9.95 -15.23 13.06
C GLY A 155 8.46 -15.13 13.30
N THR A 156 7.67 -14.72 12.28
CA THR A 156 6.22 -14.87 12.28
C THR A 156 5.88 -16.30 11.85
N ASP A 157 5.26 -17.06 12.73
CA ASP A 157 4.76 -18.40 12.45
C ASP A 157 3.28 -18.29 12.08
N TYR A 158 2.91 -18.85 10.91
CA TYR A 158 1.54 -18.84 10.40
C TYR A 158 0.80 -20.17 10.63
N GLU A 159 1.52 -21.22 11.02
CA GLU A 159 0.93 -22.48 11.47
C GLU A 159 0.46 -22.37 12.91
N THR A 160 1.32 -21.77 13.76
CA THR A 160 1.01 -21.42 15.16
C THR A 160 1.28 -19.93 15.36
N PRO A 161 0.33 -19.06 14.95
CA PRO A 161 0.55 -17.62 15.00
C PRO A 161 0.93 -17.17 16.41
N GLY A 162 1.94 -16.29 16.47
CA GLY A 162 2.18 -15.50 17.65
C GLY A 162 0.99 -14.58 17.92
N ARG A 163 1.01 -13.87 19.03
CA ARG A 163 -0.11 -12.99 19.42
C ARG A 163 -0.26 -11.75 18.54
N ASN A 164 0.73 -11.47 17.66
CA ASN A 164 0.65 -10.39 16.67
C ASN A 164 1.34 -10.81 15.37
N ILE A 165 0.64 -10.64 14.27
CA ILE A 165 1.15 -10.83 12.91
C ILE A 165 1.37 -9.46 12.29
N GLY A 166 2.64 -9.09 12.05
CA GLY A 166 3.02 -7.85 11.38
C GLY A 166 3.15 -8.04 9.86
N ILE A 167 2.41 -7.25 9.07
CA ILE A 167 2.50 -7.23 7.60
C ILE A 167 2.85 -5.83 7.13
N TYR A 168 3.89 -5.75 6.30
CA TYR A 168 4.40 -4.53 5.71
C TYR A 168 3.98 -4.40 4.25
N GLY A 169 3.76 -3.18 3.80
CA GLY A 169 3.48 -2.88 2.41
C GLY A 169 3.73 -1.42 2.07
N HIS A 170 4.00 -1.16 0.80
CA HIS A 170 4.27 0.20 0.33
C HIS A 170 3.03 1.10 0.31
N HIS A 171 3.26 2.37 0.63
CA HIS A 171 2.42 3.47 0.21
C HIS A 171 2.99 4.05 -1.10
N ILE A 172 2.26 3.91 -2.20
CA ILE A 172 2.64 4.40 -3.52
C ILE A 172 1.98 5.74 -3.78
N ARG A 173 2.73 6.83 -3.70
CA ARG A 173 2.20 8.20 -3.86
C ARG A 173 1.54 8.47 -5.22
N SER A 174 2.05 7.84 -6.28
CA SER A 174 1.53 7.99 -7.65
C SER A 174 0.28 7.14 -7.91
N SER A 175 -0.04 6.21 -7.00
CA SER A 175 -1.23 5.35 -7.09
C SER A 175 -1.82 5.20 -5.69
N GLY A 176 -2.84 5.98 -5.38
CA GLY A 176 -3.58 5.89 -4.11
C GLY A 176 -4.28 4.54 -3.89
N GLU A 177 -4.28 3.66 -4.88
CA GLU A 177 -5.03 2.40 -4.88
C GLU A 177 -4.14 1.16 -4.81
N ALA A 178 -2.80 1.29 -4.99
CA ALA A 178 -1.90 0.14 -5.00
C ALA A 178 -1.31 -0.18 -3.63
N MET A 179 -1.11 -1.47 -3.38
CA MET A 179 -0.54 -2.01 -2.15
C MET A 179 -1.24 -1.49 -0.88
N PHE A 180 -0.50 -0.95 0.08
CA PHE A 180 -1.05 -0.37 1.30
C PHE A 180 -1.36 1.13 1.21
N SER A 181 -1.41 1.71 0.00
CA SER A 181 -1.84 3.11 -0.16
C SER A 181 -3.23 3.38 0.41
N PRO A 182 -4.25 2.50 0.23
CA PRO A 182 -5.57 2.71 0.80
C PRO A 182 -5.61 2.70 2.33
N LEU A 183 -4.60 2.13 3.02
CA LEU A 183 -4.54 2.19 4.49
C LEU A 183 -4.53 3.61 5.02
N LEU A 184 -4.02 4.59 4.26
CA LEU A 184 -4.04 5.98 4.73
C LEU A 184 -5.46 6.53 4.95
N SER A 185 -6.48 5.92 4.32
CA SER A 185 -7.88 6.28 4.53
C SER A 185 -8.39 5.86 5.92
N TYR A 186 -7.71 4.94 6.62
CA TYR A 186 -8.03 4.61 8.02
C TYR A 186 -7.73 5.73 9.02
N LYS A 187 -7.20 6.87 8.57
CA LYS A 187 -7.18 8.10 9.37
C LYS A 187 -8.57 8.68 9.57
N ASP A 188 -9.51 8.33 8.70
CA ASP A 188 -10.92 8.69 8.77
C ASP A 188 -11.69 7.58 9.50
N PRO A 189 -12.37 7.91 10.64
CA PRO A 189 -13.16 6.93 11.37
C PRO A 189 -14.36 6.40 10.58
N GLU A 190 -14.92 7.16 9.62
CA GLU A 190 -16.01 6.69 8.76
C GLU A 190 -15.52 5.63 7.80
N PHE A 191 -14.32 5.82 7.22
CA PHE A 191 -13.68 4.80 6.39
C PHE A 191 -13.39 3.54 7.20
N CYS A 192 -12.87 3.67 8.43
CA CYS A 192 -12.62 2.53 9.31
C CYS A 192 -13.92 1.76 9.60
N ALA A 193 -15.00 2.46 9.92
CA ALA A 193 -16.29 1.82 10.16
C ALA A 193 -16.81 1.06 8.94
N ALA A 194 -16.63 1.63 7.74
CA ALA A 194 -17.02 1.00 6.48
C ALA A 194 -16.15 -0.22 6.11
N HIS A 195 -14.89 -0.26 6.53
CA HIS A 195 -13.91 -1.27 6.17
C HIS A 195 -13.26 -1.92 7.41
N ALA A 196 -14.07 -2.18 8.45
CA ALA A 196 -13.59 -2.62 9.77
C ALA A 196 -13.03 -4.06 9.76
N VAL A 197 -13.32 -4.88 8.75
CA VAL A 197 -12.94 -6.29 8.70
C VAL A 197 -11.80 -6.50 7.70
N ILE A 198 -10.78 -7.21 8.14
CA ILE A 198 -9.62 -7.63 7.36
C ILE A 198 -9.60 -9.15 7.34
N TYR A 199 -9.46 -9.76 6.17
CA TYR A 199 -9.28 -11.21 6.04
C TYR A 199 -7.82 -11.55 5.80
N LEU A 200 -7.37 -12.60 6.47
CA LEU A 200 -6.06 -13.20 6.27
C LEU A 200 -6.23 -14.72 6.13
N ASP A 201 -6.03 -15.21 4.93
CA ASP A 201 -6.17 -16.61 4.57
C ASP A 201 -4.79 -17.22 4.38
N SER A 202 -4.36 -18.09 5.30
CA SER A 202 -3.09 -18.80 5.23
C SER A 202 -3.30 -20.23 4.72
N LEU A 203 -2.21 -20.95 4.50
CA LEU A 203 -2.26 -22.39 4.17
C LEU A 203 -2.85 -23.25 5.30
N TYR A 204 -2.94 -22.70 6.50
CA TYR A 204 -3.33 -23.43 7.71
C TYR A 204 -4.71 -23.02 8.21
N HIS A 205 -5.11 -21.76 8.05
CA HIS A 205 -6.41 -21.27 8.52
C HIS A 205 -6.80 -19.96 7.81
N SER A 206 -8.10 -19.76 7.70
CA SER A 206 -8.71 -18.49 7.33
C SER A 206 -9.14 -17.76 8.59
N ALA A 207 -8.86 -16.47 8.66
CA ALA A 207 -9.20 -15.65 9.82
C ALA A 207 -9.78 -14.30 9.40
N ALA A 208 -10.75 -13.83 10.18
CA ALA A 208 -11.26 -12.46 10.12
C ALA A 208 -10.74 -11.67 11.32
N TYR A 209 -10.27 -10.47 11.04
CA TYR A 209 -9.75 -9.54 12.04
C TYR A 209 -10.56 -8.24 11.99
N ARG A 210 -10.91 -7.70 13.16
CA ARG A 210 -11.64 -6.42 13.28
C ARG A 210 -10.71 -5.32 13.75
N VAL A 211 -10.69 -4.20 13.04
CA VAL A 211 -9.84 -3.05 13.35
C VAL A 211 -10.21 -2.46 14.71
N PHE A 212 -9.24 -2.37 15.62
CA PHE A 212 -9.39 -1.77 16.93
C PHE A 212 -8.59 -0.48 17.11
N ALA A 213 -7.55 -0.25 16.29
CA ALA A 213 -6.75 0.97 16.36
C ALA A 213 -6.15 1.34 14.99
N ALA A 214 -6.13 2.63 14.69
CA ALA A 214 -5.30 3.22 13.64
C ALA A 214 -4.38 4.25 14.29
N VAL A 215 -3.06 4.12 14.08
CA VAL A 215 -2.03 4.87 14.81
C VAL A 215 -1.08 5.54 13.83
N ASN A 216 -0.83 6.84 14.00
CA ASN A 216 0.32 7.50 13.37
C ASN A 216 1.55 7.30 14.25
N LEU A 217 2.48 6.47 13.78
CA LEU A 217 3.68 6.12 14.51
C LEU A 217 4.88 6.89 13.94
N ARG A 218 5.71 7.46 14.81
CA ARG A 218 7.01 8.01 14.44
C ARG A 218 8.09 6.95 14.54
N SER A 219 9.13 7.12 13.74
CA SER A 219 10.27 6.21 13.79
C SER A 219 10.87 6.12 15.19
N GLY A 220 11.05 4.88 15.68
CA GLY A 220 11.70 4.59 16.96
C GLY A 220 10.85 4.78 18.21
N GLU A 221 9.55 5.10 18.12
CA GLU A 221 8.69 5.20 19.29
C GLU A 221 8.44 3.83 19.93
N TRP A 222 8.05 2.84 19.13
CA TRP A 222 7.89 1.43 19.53
C TRP A 222 7.75 0.54 18.29
N ASP A 223 7.91 -0.78 18.45
CA ASP A 223 7.77 -1.73 17.36
C ASP A 223 6.35 -2.30 17.29
N PRO A 224 5.52 -1.86 16.30
CA PRO A 224 4.15 -2.34 16.15
C PRO A 224 4.07 -3.79 15.64
N ALA A 225 5.17 -4.35 15.13
CA ALA A 225 5.24 -5.73 14.65
C ALA A 225 5.78 -6.70 15.71
N THR A 226 5.92 -6.29 16.98
CA THR A 226 6.31 -7.20 18.07
C THR A 226 5.41 -8.44 18.06
N ALA A 227 5.98 -9.60 17.70
CA ALA A 227 5.21 -10.84 17.54
C ALA A 227 5.16 -11.68 18.83
N ARG A 228 6.15 -11.52 19.72
CA ARG A 228 6.33 -12.33 20.93
C ARG A 228 6.27 -11.47 22.16
N PHE A 229 5.50 -11.92 23.15
CA PHE A 229 5.30 -11.26 24.44
C PHE A 229 5.75 -12.20 25.58
N ALA A 230 6.25 -11.61 26.66
CA ALA A 230 6.69 -12.37 27.83
C ALA A 230 5.51 -13.05 28.57
N GLY A 231 4.29 -12.56 28.35
CA GLY A 231 3.05 -13.08 28.92
C GLY A 231 1.88 -12.15 28.64
N ASP A 232 0.73 -12.45 29.23
CA ASP A 232 -0.52 -11.73 29.00
C ASP A 232 -0.44 -10.24 29.38
N GLU A 233 0.22 -9.92 30.48
CA GLU A 233 0.35 -8.52 30.93
C GLU A 233 1.19 -7.69 29.94
N ASP A 234 2.24 -8.28 29.36
CA ASP A 234 3.09 -7.64 28.35
C ASP A 234 2.29 -7.39 27.07
N PHE A 235 1.51 -8.39 26.63
CA PHE A 235 0.60 -8.23 25.48
C PHE A 235 -0.47 -7.17 25.74
N LEU A 236 -1.14 -7.20 26.90
CA LEU A 236 -2.14 -6.19 27.24
C LEU A 236 -1.54 -4.79 27.38
N ALA A 237 -0.28 -4.66 27.82
CA ALA A 237 0.42 -3.38 27.83
C ALA A 237 0.63 -2.85 26.41
N PHE A 238 1.01 -3.72 25.47
CA PHE A 238 1.14 -3.38 24.05
C PHE A 238 -0.20 -2.94 23.44
N VAL A 239 -1.30 -3.66 23.70
CA VAL A 239 -2.65 -3.30 23.25
C VAL A 239 -3.09 -1.95 23.84
N ARG A 240 -2.89 -1.72 25.13
CA ARG A 240 -3.19 -0.44 25.80
C ARG A 240 -2.40 0.70 25.19
N GLN A 241 -1.13 0.51 24.86
CA GLN A 241 -0.30 1.50 24.20
C GLN A 241 -0.84 1.85 22.81
N ALA A 242 -1.20 0.86 22.00
CA ALA A 242 -1.79 1.07 20.68
C ALA A 242 -3.10 1.86 20.78
N ARG A 243 -4.00 1.49 21.69
CA ARG A 243 -5.26 2.20 21.88
C ARG A 243 -5.09 3.63 22.40
N ALA A 244 -4.12 3.85 23.28
CA ALA A 244 -3.83 5.19 23.83
C ALA A 244 -3.28 6.16 22.77
N GLN A 245 -2.65 5.63 21.70
CA GLN A 245 -2.12 6.40 20.58
C GLN A 245 -3.04 6.38 19.35
N ALA A 246 -4.17 5.67 19.42
CA ALA A 246 -5.11 5.58 18.31
C ALA A 246 -5.69 6.96 17.94
N LEU A 247 -5.89 7.20 16.66
CA LEU A 247 -6.44 8.44 16.12
C LEU A 247 -7.89 8.70 16.57
N TYR A 248 -8.61 7.63 16.88
CA TYR A 248 -9.99 7.62 17.37
C TYR A 248 -10.26 6.33 18.14
N ASP A 249 -11.31 6.31 18.95
CA ASP A 249 -11.75 5.13 19.68
C ASP A 249 -12.73 4.32 18.82
N THR A 250 -12.42 3.05 18.58
CA THR A 250 -13.30 2.10 17.88
C THR A 250 -14.27 1.39 18.80
N GLY A 251 -14.11 1.53 20.11
CA GLY A 251 -14.88 0.79 21.14
C GLY A 251 -14.51 -0.69 21.26
N ILE A 252 -13.45 -1.16 20.57
CA ILE A 252 -12.99 -2.55 20.61
C ILE A 252 -11.80 -2.66 21.57
N GLU A 253 -11.86 -3.66 22.47
CA GLU A 253 -10.84 -3.91 23.50
C GLU A 253 -10.35 -5.35 23.38
N PRO A 254 -9.19 -5.61 22.74
CA PRO A 254 -8.59 -6.93 22.73
C PRO A 254 -8.25 -7.43 24.14
N GLY A 255 -8.58 -8.67 24.43
CA GLY A 255 -8.32 -9.34 25.70
C GLY A 255 -7.00 -10.11 25.73
N ALA A 256 -6.76 -10.77 26.88
CA ALA A 256 -5.50 -11.49 27.11
C ALA A 256 -5.30 -12.74 26.26
N GLU A 257 -6.36 -13.32 25.73
CA GLU A 257 -6.31 -14.53 24.89
C GLU A 257 -6.38 -14.22 23.40
N ASP A 258 -6.52 -12.92 23.03
CA ASP A 258 -6.71 -12.54 21.65
C ASP A 258 -5.40 -12.53 20.84
N GLU A 259 -5.56 -12.70 19.53
CA GLU A 259 -4.51 -12.55 18.53
C GLU A 259 -4.79 -11.28 17.72
N ILE A 260 -3.74 -10.56 17.31
CA ILE A 260 -3.86 -9.35 16.54
C ILE A 260 -3.10 -9.44 15.22
N LEU A 261 -3.60 -8.69 14.24
CA LEU A 261 -2.98 -8.44 12.95
C LEU A 261 -2.61 -6.95 12.86
N THR A 262 -1.38 -6.67 12.48
CA THR A 262 -0.86 -5.31 12.37
C THR A 262 -0.40 -5.03 10.95
N LEU A 263 -1.05 -4.09 10.26
CA LEU A 263 -0.70 -3.65 8.92
C LEU A 263 0.10 -2.35 9.01
N ILE A 264 1.26 -2.29 8.35
CA ILE A 264 2.23 -1.20 8.49
C ILE A 264 2.58 -0.64 7.12
N THR A 265 2.40 0.67 6.95
CA THR A 265 2.81 1.37 5.72
C THR A 265 3.51 2.69 6.03
N CYS A 266 4.26 3.22 5.05
CA CYS A 266 4.89 4.53 5.17
C CYS A 266 3.84 5.64 5.11
N ASP A 267 3.90 6.58 6.04
CA ASP A 267 3.10 7.81 6.01
C ASP A 267 4.01 9.04 5.97
N ARG A 268 4.38 9.43 4.75
CA ARG A 268 5.20 10.63 4.51
C ARG A 268 4.38 11.92 4.49
N SER A 269 3.07 11.88 4.75
CA SER A 269 2.24 13.09 4.93
C SER A 269 2.46 13.72 6.30
N TYR A 270 2.96 12.96 7.24
CA TYR A 270 3.44 13.44 8.53
C TYR A 270 4.80 14.15 8.34
N SER A 271 5.13 15.12 9.17
CA SER A 271 6.41 15.89 9.08
C SER A 271 7.67 15.04 9.35
N ASP A 272 7.50 13.74 9.56
CA ASP A 272 8.54 12.74 9.75
C ASP A 272 8.71 11.93 8.45
N PRO A 273 9.88 11.94 7.79
CA PRO A 273 10.12 11.15 6.58
C PRO A 273 10.02 9.63 6.84
N ASP A 274 10.19 9.21 8.09
CA ASP A 274 10.10 7.81 8.53
C ASP A 274 8.78 7.47 9.23
N GLY A 275 7.79 8.38 9.16
CA GLY A 275 6.46 8.18 9.71
C GLY A 275 5.77 6.93 9.12
N ARG A 276 4.98 6.27 9.95
CA ARG A 276 4.19 5.08 9.60
C ARG A 276 2.73 5.29 9.94
N LEU A 277 1.84 4.79 9.11
CA LEU A 277 0.49 4.47 9.53
C LEU A 277 0.43 2.99 9.87
N VAL A 278 -0.12 2.69 11.02
CA VAL A 278 -0.31 1.35 11.55
C VAL A 278 -1.80 1.12 11.76
N VAL A 279 -2.35 0.07 11.17
CA VAL A 279 -3.73 -0.37 11.37
C VAL A 279 -3.69 -1.70 12.10
N MET A 280 -4.30 -1.77 13.27
CA MET A 280 -4.28 -2.96 14.12
C MET A 280 -5.69 -3.52 14.27
N ALA A 281 -5.79 -4.84 14.11
CA ALA A 281 -7.05 -5.55 14.15
C ALA A 281 -6.96 -6.78 15.06
N VAL A 282 -8.02 -7.09 15.77
CA VAL A 282 -8.14 -8.27 16.65
C VAL A 282 -8.86 -9.38 15.92
N ARG A 283 -8.41 -10.61 16.10
CA ARG A 283 -9.02 -11.81 15.52
C ARG A 283 -10.43 -12.03 16.06
N GLU A 284 -11.39 -12.26 15.19
CA GLU A 284 -12.76 -12.61 15.55
C GLU A 284 -13.05 -14.11 15.41
N TYR A 285 -12.38 -14.78 14.46
CA TYR A 285 -12.56 -16.20 14.12
C TYR A 285 -11.22 -16.83 13.75
#